data_8fae2c79406bdd52ea2e7ae0bb58a5b5
#
_entry.id   8fae2c79406bdd52ea2e7ae0bb58a5b5
#
_cell.length_a   1.000
_cell.length_b   1.000
_cell.length_c   1.000
_cell.angle_alpha   90.00
_cell.angle_beta   90.00
_cell.angle_gamma   90.00
#
_symmetry.space_group_name_H-M   'P 1'
#
loop_
_entity.id
_entity.type
_entity.pdbx_description
1 polymer ?
#
loop_
_entity_poly.entity_id
_entity_poly.type
_entity_poly.pdbx_seq_one_letter_code
_entity_poly.pdbx_strand_id
1 'polypeptide(L)'
;MTRLIVALAIAGALALPCSGAAQRGQMAAPEFIQASPNAPYSQAVRVGRTIYLSGMIGMTAEGKLAPGGVQPEARQALENIKAALQPLGATMDDVVKCTVFLVDIAEWPAMNEVYVTFFPKNKPARSAIAVAGLPANARVEIECLAVR
;
A
#
# COMPACT_ATOMS: atom_id res chain seq x y z
N MET A 1 -59.26 59.79 29.92
CA MET A 1 -59.29 58.32 29.90
C MET A 1 -58.38 57.83 28.78
N THR A 2 -57.14 57.59 29.09
CA THR A 2 -56.10 57.20 28.12
C THR A 2 -55.77 55.72 28.25
N ARG A 3 -56.09 54.91 27.27
CA ARG A 3 -55.82 53.46 27.27
C ARG A 3 -54.41 53.22 26.74
N LEU A 4 -53.57 52.63 27.61
CA LEU A 4 -52.21 52.20 27.31
C LEU A 4 -52.30 50.84 26.67
N ILE A 5 -51.82 50.72 25.39
CA ILE A 5 -51.71 49.46 24.69
C ILE A 5 -50.29 48.96 24.91
N VAL A 6 -50.16 47.84 25.61
CA VAL A 6 -48.90 47.15 25.79
C VAL A 6 -48.71 46.17 24.61
N ALA A 7 -47.73 46.44 23.75
CA ALA A 7 -47.36 45.54 22.67
C ALA A 7 -46.41 44.45 23.22
N LEU A 8 -46.86 43.20 23.19
CA LEU A 8 -46.05 42.05 23.56
C LEU A 8 -45.20 41.61 22.35
N ALA A 9 -43.88 41.83 22.39
CA ALA A 9 -42.96 41.35 21.37
C ALA A 9 -42.62 39.89 21.63
N ILE A 10 -43.08 39.00 20.73
CA ILE A 10 -42.70 37.58 20.76
C ILE A 10 -41.38 37.45 20.01
N ALA A 11 -40.27 37.18 20.71
CA ALA A 11 -38.98 36.86 20.14
C ALA A 11 -39.03 35.39 19.65
N GLY A 12 -39.19 35.20 18.33
CA GLY A 12 -39.08 33.89 17.70
C GLY A 12 -37.62 33.45 17.62
N ALA A 13 -37.24 32.45 18.41
CA ALA A 13 -35.94 31.81 18.26
C ALA A 13 -35.93 30.97 16.96
N LEU A 14 -35.21 31.41 15.94
CA LEU A 14 -34.90 30.59 14.77
C LEU A 14 -33.92 29.50 15.19
N ALA A 15 -34.41 28.29 15.39
CA ALA A 15 -33.58 27.10 15.49
C ALA A 15 -33.01 26.78 14.09
N LEU A 16 -31.73 27.03 13.86
CA LEU A 16 -31.02 26.57 12.68
C LEU A 16 -30.90 25.05 12.72
N PRO A 17 -31.31 24.31 11.68
CA PRO A 17 -31.09 22.87 11.66
C PRO A 17 -29.58 22.63 11.57
N CYS A 18 -29.01 22.00 12.59
CA CYS A 18 -27.64 21.49 12.58
C CYS A 18 -27.61 20.25 11.65
N SER A 19 -27.55 20.48 10.31
CA SER A 19 -27.37 19.43 9.31
C SER A 19 -25.91 18.97 9.28
N GLY A 20 -25.42 18.47 10.40
CA GLY A 20 -24.18 17.71 10.48
C GLY A 20 -24.41 16.25 10.08
N ALA A 21 -24.95 16.00 8.89
CA ALA A 21 -24.85 14.68 8.29
C ALA A 21 -23.38 14.50 7.91
N ALA A 22 -22.60 13.85 8.78
CA ALA A 22 -21.30 13.34 8.43
C ALA A 22 -21.51 12.46 7.18
N GLN A 23 -21.11 12.97 6.00
CA GLN A 23 -21.00 12.15 4.80
C GLN A 23 -20.00 11.05 5.16
N ARG A 24 -20.50 9.87 5.51
CA ARG A 24 -19.70 8.65 5.47
C ARG A 24 -19.26 8.52 4.01
N GLY A 25 -18.02 8.93 3.74
CA GLY A 25 -17.44 8.79 2.41
C GLY A 25 -17.69 7.35 1.97
N GLN A 26 -18.41 7.20 0.87
CA GLN A 26 -18.67 5.89 0.28
C GLN A 26 -17.29 5.29 -0.01
N MET A 27 -16.91 4.24 0.75
CA MET A 27 -15.64 3.56 0.52
C MET A 27 -15.63 3.05 -0.91
N ALA A 28 -14.64 3.45 -1.70
CA ALA A 28 -14.48 2.96 -3.06
C ALA A 28 -14.41 1.42 -3.02
N ALA A 29 -15.13 0.78 -3.96
CA ALA A 29 -15.04 -0.68 -4.10
C ALA A 29 -13.58 -1.10 -4.37
N PRO A 30 -13.14 -2.27 -3.88
CA PRO A 30 -11.81 -2.77 -4.18
C PRO A 30 -11.61 -2.95 -5.69
N GLU A 31 -10.47 -2.48 -6.18
CA GLU A 31 -9.99 -2.68 -7.56
C GLU A 31 -8.94 -3.78 -7.56
N PHE A 32 -9.19 -4.87 -8.29
CA PHE A 32 -8.31 -6.02 -8.38
C PHE A 32 -7.50 -5.96 -9.66
N ILE A 33 -6.19 -5.88 -9.54
CA ILE A 33 -5.24 -5.85 -10.64
C ILE A 33 -4.68 -7.25 -10.85
N GLN A 34 -5.04 -7.89 -11.95
CA GLN A 34 -4.65 -9.27 -12.28
C GLN A 34 -3.12 -9.38 -12.46
N ALA A 35 -2.52 -10.42 -11.89
CA ALA A 35 -1.11 -10.74 -12.11
C ALA A 35 -0.89 -11.31 -13.53
N SER A 36 -1.78 -12.20 -13.96
CA SER A 36 -1.89 -12.73 -15.32
C SER A 36 -3.28 -13.37 -15.48
N PRO A 37 -3.74 -13.66 -16.70
CA PRO A 37 -5.08 -14.24 -16.93
C PRO A 37 -5.38 -15.52 -16.16
N ASN A 38 -4.34 -16.31 -15.86
CA ASN A 38 -4.46 -17.61 -15.18
C ASN A 38 -3.88 -17.62 -13.76
N ALA A 39 -3.45 -16.46 -13.23
CA ALA A 39 -2.91 -16.40 -11.88
C ALA A 39 -4.05 -16.60 -10.85
N PRO A 40 -3.83 -17.40 -9.78
CA PRO A 40 -4.82 -17.57 -8.72
C PRO A 40 -4.87 -16.39 -7.74
N TYR A 41 -4.18 -15.29 -8.04
CA TYR A 41 -4.07 -14.10 -7.20
C TYR A 41 -4.00 -12.83 -8.05
N SER A 42 -4.29 -11.70 -7.43
CA SER A 42 -4.08 -10.37 -8.01
C SER A 42 -2.65 -9.90 -7.77
N GLN A 43 -2.05 -9.23 -8.74
CA GLN A 43 -0.75 -8.57 -8.56
C GLN A 43 -0.83 -7.46 -7.51
N ALA A 44 -1.96 -6.75 -7.50
CA ALA A 44 -2.26 -5.75 -6.50
C ALA A 44 -3.78 -5.63 -6.27
N VAL A 45 -4.17 -5.13 -5.10
CA VAL A 45 -5.55 -4.73 -4.80
C VAL A 45 -5.51 -3.29 -4.29
N ARG A 46 -6.29 -2.40 -4.91
CA ARG A 46 -6.47 -1.03 -4.43
C ARG A 46 -7.79 -0.90 -3.67
N VAL A 47 -7.74 -0.31 -2.47
CA VAL A 47 -8.91 0.05 -1.68
C VAL A 47 -8.78 1.52 -1.29
N GLY A 48 -9.56 2.38 -1.94
CA GLY A 48 -9.41 3.82 -1.78
C GLY A 48 -7.99 4.28 -2.15
N ARG A 49 -7.25 4.81 -1.19
CA ARG A 49 -5.86 5.27 -1.39
C ARG A 49 -4.82 4.18 -1.13
N THR A 50 -5.20 3.06 -0.53
CA THR A 50 -4.27 1.99 -0.16
C THR A 50 -4.12 0.98 -1.28
N ILE A 51 -2.89 0.63 -1.61
CA ILE A 51 -2.50 -0.38 -2.59
C ILE A 51 -1.80 -1.52 -1.84
N TYR A 52 -2.37 -2.70 -1.90
CA TYR A 52 -1.82 -3.94 -1.38
C TYR A 52 -1.14 -4.67 -2.53
N LEU A 53 0.18 -4.86 -2.47
CA LEU A 53 0.93 -5.63 -3.46
C LEU A 53 1.06 -7.08 -3.00
N SER A 54 0.95 -8.02 -3.91
CA SER A 54 1.35 -9.40 -3.64
C SER A 54 2.85 -9.50 -3.43
N GLY A 55 3.30 -10.58 -2.80
CA GLY A 55 4.72 -10.91 -2.67
C GLY A 55 5.40 -11.01 -4.03
N MET A 56 6.55 -10.37 -4.16
CA MET A 56 7.38 -10.38 -5.37
C MET A 56 8.71 -11.05 -5.08
N ILE A 57 9.02 -12.10 -5.83
CA ILE A 57 10.35 -12.71 -5.88
C ILE A 57 11.18 -12.10 -7.00
N GLY A 58 12.48 -12.40 -7.02
CA GLY A 58 13.43 -11.89 -8.03
C GLY A 58 13.26 -12.51 -9.42
N MET A 59 12.03 -12.64 -9.91
CA MET A 59 11.71 -13.22 -11.22
C MET A 59 11.94 -12.20 -12.32
N THR A 60 12.74 -12.53 -13.32
CA THR A 60 12.97 -11.72 -14.52
C THR A 60 11.82 -11.88 -15.52
N ALA A 61 11.83 -11.07 -16.58
CA ALA A 61 10.84 -11.14 -17.67
C ALA A 61 10.86 -12.49 -18.41
N GLU A 62 12.01 -13.18 -18.40
CA GLU A 62 12.20 -14.51 -19.01
C GLU A 62 11.69 -15.67 -18.14
N GLY A 63 11.08 -15.35 -16.95
CA GLY A 63 10.54 -16.34 -16.03
C GLY A 63 11.62 -17.12 -15.26
N LYS A 64 12.79 -16.52 -15.03
CA LYS A 64 13.90 -17.10 -14.26
C LYS A 64 14.25 -16.19 -13.08
N LEU A 65 14.71 -16.78 -11.98
CA LEU A 65 15.28 -15.99 -10.91
C LEU A 65 16.55 -15.25 -11.38
N ALA A 66 16.74 -14.03 -10.93
CA ALA A 66 17.95 -13.27 -11.19
C ALA A 66 19.15 -14.01 -10.59
N PRO A 67 20.17 -14.36 -11.42
CA PRO A 67 21.28 -15.17 -10.95
C PRO A 67 22.23 -14.37 -10.05
N GLY A 68 22.91 -15.06 -9.11
CA GLY A 68 23.94 -14.45 -8.27
C GLY A 68 23.58 -14.28 -6.81
N GLY A 69 22.48 -14.90 -6.34
CA GLY A 69 22.12 -14.95 -4.92
C GLY A 69 21.16 -13.84 -4.48
N VAL A 70 21.09 -13.57 -3.19
CA VAL A 70 20.07 -12.72 -2.59
C VAL A 70 20.08 -11.27 -3.08
N GLN A 71 21.24 -10.69 -3.38
CA GLN A 71 21.31 -9.29 -3.82
C GLN A 71 20.66 -9.04 -5.20
N PRO A 72 21.01 -9.79 -6.28
CA PRO A 72 20.31 -9.66 -7.56
C PRO A 72 18.82 -10.03 -7.45
N GLU A 73 18.45 -11.05 -6.67
CA GLU A 73 17.06 -11.41 -6.47
C GLU A 73 16.28 -10.29 -5.75
N ALA A 74 16.83 -9.71 -4.69
CA ALA A 74 16.22 -8.58 -3.98
C ALA A 74 16.05 -7.35 -4.89
N ARG A 75 17.06 -7.06 -5.72
CA ARG A 75 16.99 -5.96 -6.70
C ARG A 75 15.86 -6.20 -7.68
N GLN A 76 15.79 -7.39 -8.25
CA GLN A 76 14.75 -7.73 -9.21
C GLN A 76 13.36 -7.71 -8.58
N ALA A 77 13.20 -8.23 -7.35
CA ALA A 77 11.94 -8.17 -6.63
C ALA A 77 11.46 -6.73 -6.40
N LEU A 78 12.36 -5.81 -6.02
CA LEU A 78 12.05 -4.39 -5.84
C LEU A 78 11.75 -3.67 -7.17
N GLU A 79 12.42 -4.01 -8.27
CA GLU A 79 12.06 -3.51 -9.61
C GLU A 79 10.68 -4.04 -10.04
N ASN A 80 10.33 -5.28 -9.72
CA ASN A 80 9.00 -5.84 -9.98
C ASN A 80 7.92 -5.10 -9.17
N ILE A 81 8.17 -4.77 -7.89
CA ILE A 81 7.29 -3.92 -7.07
C ILE A 81 7.10 -2.54 -7.72
N LYS A 82 8.20 -1.90 -8.12
CA LYS A 82 8.17 -0.60 -8.78
C LYS A 82 7.35 -0.65 -10.08
N ALA A 83 7.53 -1.68 -10.90
CA ALA A 83 6.77 -1.89 -12.12
C ALA A 83 5.27 -2.11 -11.85
N ALA A 84 4.91 -2.84 -10.78
CA ALA A 84 3.52 -3.06 -10.38
C ALA A 84 2.82 -1.79 -9.87
N LEU A 85 3.55 -0.84 -9.30
CA LEU A 85 3.03 0.45 -8.83
C LEU A 85 2.74 1.44 -9.97
N GLN A 86 3.53 1.43 -11.06
CA GLN A 86 3.44 2.40 -12.15
C GLN A 86 2.04 2.52 -12.78
N PRO A 87 1.37 1.43 -13.21
CA PRO A 87 0.03 1.53 -13.81
C PRO A 87 -1.03 2.03 -12.84
N LEU A 88 -0.74 1.98 -11.53
CA LEU A 88 -1.60 2.49 -10.46
C LEU A 88 -1.32 3.96 -10.13
N GLY A 89 -0.41 4.61 -10.87
CA GLY A 89 0.01 5.99 -10.65
C GLY A 89 0.81 6.19 -9.37
N ALA A 90 1.35 5.11 -8.76
CA ALA A 90 2.16 5.14 -7.55
C ALA A 90 3.64 4.88 -7.86
N THR A 91 4.50 5.22 -6.91
CA THR A 91 5.95 5.11 -7.00
C THR A 91 6.50 4.44 -5.73
N MET A 92 7.81 4.20 -5.68
CA MET A 92 8.47 3.70 -4.47
C MET A 92 8.39 4.70 -3.29
N ASP A 93 8.24 5.99 -3.57
CA ASP A 93 8.06 7.02 -2.53
C ASP A 93 6.68 6.93 -1.83
N ASP A 94 5.70 6.27 -2.45
CA ASP A 94 4.36 6.05 -1.89
C ASP A 94 4.30 4.77 -1.02
N VAL A 95 5.37 3.95 -0.99
CA VAL A 95 5.44 2.72 -0.18
C VAL A 95 5.59 3.06 1.29
N VAL A 96 4.71 2.53 2.12
CA VAL A 96 4.66 2.83 3.57
C VAL A 96 5.04 1.64 4.46
N LYS A 97 4.90 0.43 3.95
CA LYS A 97 5.23 -0.79 4.68
C LYS A 97 5.73 -1.86 3.73
N CYS A 98 6.76 -2.63 4.13
CA CYS A 98 7.14 -3.87 3.47
C CYS A 98 7.36 -5.00 4.49
N THR A 99 7.12 -6.24 4.06
CA THR A 99 7.58 -7.45 4.73
C THR A 99 8.58 -8.15 3.80
N VAL A 100 9.70 -8.55 4.36
CA VAL A 100 10.76 -9.28 3.66
C VAL A 100 10.83 -10.68 4.23
N PHE A 101 10.65 -11.68 3.38
CA PHE A 101 10.80 -13.09 3.69
C PHE A 101 12.15 -13.57 3.13
N LEU A 102 12.96 -14.21 3.95
CA LEU A 102 14.28 -14.74 3.59
C LEU A 102 14.32 -16.23 3.87
N VAL A 103 14.88 -17.02 2.98
CA VAL A 103 15.12 -18.44 3.25
C VAL A 103 16.25 -18.59 4.28
N ASP A 104 17.24 -17.70 4.25
CA ASP A 104 18.31 -17.64 5.23
C ASP A 104 18.42 -16.25 5.84
N ILE A 105 18.19 -16.12 7.14
CA ILE A 105 18.29 -14.84 7.85
C ILE A 105 19.72 -14.26 7.86
N ALA A 106 20.74 -15.09 7.69
CA ALA A 106 22.11 -14.63 7.57
C ALA A 106 22.36 -13.76 6.33
N GLU A 107 21.49 -13.85 5.33
CA GLU A 107 21.51 -13.00 4.12
C GLU A 107 20.86 -11.62 4.30
N TRP A 108 20.24 -11.37 5.46
CA TRP A 108 19.60 -10.08 5.74
C TRP A 108 20.53 -8.88 5.49
N PRO A 109 21.82 -8.86 5.91
CA PRO A 109 22.71 -7.71 5.66
C PRO A 109 22.90 -7.46 4.15
N ALA A 110 23.17 -8.51 3.37
CA ALA A 110 23.41 -8.42 1.94
C ALA A 110 22.14 -7.95 1.18
N MET A 111 20.96 -8.50 1.53
CA MET A 111 19.67 -8.03 1.01
C MET A 111 19.45 -6.55 1.37
N ASN A 112 19.77 -6.15 2.60
CA ASN A 112 19.53 -4.79 3.08
C ASN A 112 20.37 -3.73 2.34
N GLU A 113 21.59 -4.05 1.90
CA GLU A 113 22.41 -3.17 1.06
C GLU A 113 21.67 -2.78 -0.23
N VAL A 114 20.97 -3.73 -0.85
CA VAL A 114 20.14 -3.47 -2.04
C VAL A 114 18.86 -2.71 -1.66
N TYR A 115 18.17 -3.17 -0.63
CA TYR A 115 16.87 -2.62 -0.22
C TYR A 115 16.93 -1.11 0.01
N VAL A 116 17.94 -0.62 0.72
CA VAL A 116 18.04 0.81 1.07
C VAL A 116 18.21 1.72 -0.15
N THR A 117 18.71 1.19 -1.27
CA THR A 117 18.88 1.97 -2.50
C THR A 117 17.56 2.34 -3.18
N PHE A 118 16.48 1.57 -2.93
CA PHE A 118 15.15 1.84 -3.46
C PHE A 118 14.35 2.85 -2.63
N PHE A 119 14.79 3.15 -1.40
CA PHE A 119 14.12 4.06 -0.46
C PHE A 119 15.07 5.15 0.03
N PRO A 120 15.60 6.00 -0.85
CA PRO A 120 16.61 7.00 -0.47
C PRO A 120 16.06 8.09 0.43
N LYS A 121 14.79 8.45 0.28
CA LYS A 121 14.12 9.53 1.01
C LYS A 121 13.34 9.00 2.21
N ASN A 122 12.26 8.28 1.92
CA ASN A 122 11.32 7.78 2.90
C ASN A 122 11.49 6.26 3.05
N LYS A 123 11.92 5.83 4.23
CA LYS A 123 12.06 4.40 4.52
C LYS A 123 10.73 3.85 5.03
N PRO A 124 10.10 2.88 4.34
CA PRO A 124 8.87 2.26 4.81
C PRO A 124 9.10 1.50 6.11
N ALA A 125 8.04 1.39 6.94
CA ALA A 125 8.06 0.46 8.06
C ALA A 125 8.33 -0.95 7.53
N ARG A 126 9.18 -1.75 8.21
CA ARG A 126 9.57 -3.05 7.69
C ARG A 126 9.61 -4.12 8.77
N SER A 127 9.24 -5.35 8.39
CA SER A 127 9.58 -6.58 9.08
C SER A 127 10.46 -7.44 8.16
N ALA A 128 11.41 -8.19 8.72
CA ALA A 128 12.17 -9.18 7.98
C ALA A 128 12.20 -10.47 8.82
N ILE A 129 11.85 -11.59 8.20
CA ILE A 129 11.70 -12.88 8.86
C ILE A 129 12.31 -13.99 8.00
N ALA A 130 12.78 -15.05 8.66
CA ALA A 130 13.17 -16.28 7.99
C ALA A 130 11.92 -17.16 7.76
N VAL A 131 11.91 -17.86 6.61
CA VAL A 131 10.86 -18.82 6.23
C VAL A 131 11.49 -20.15 5.82
N ALA A 132 10.70 -21.22 5.85
CA ALA A 132 11.18 -22.55 5.48
C ALA A 132 11.49 -22.72 3.99
N GLY A 133 10.91 -21.87 3.13
CA GLY A 133 11.11 -21.89 1.68
C GLY A 133 10.22 -20.86 0.98
N LEU A 134 10.56 -20.54 -0.26
CA LEU A 134 9.85 -19.58 -1.11
C LEU A 134 9.57 -20.21 -2.50
N PRO A 135 8.57 -19.68 -3.24
CA PRO A 135 8.26 -20.14 -4.59
C PRO A 135 9.51 -20.12 -5.50
N ALA A 136 9.58 -21.05 -6.43
CA ALA A 136 10.68 -21.19 -7.40
C ALA A 136 12.07 -21.33 -6.77
N ASN A 137 12.17 -21.71 -5.49
CA ASN A 137 13.41 -21.72 -4.71
C ASN A 137 14.09 -20.32 -4.60
N ALA A 138 13.29 -19.26 -4.59
CA ALA A 138 13.80 -17.91 -4.38
C ALA A 138 14.44 -17.78 -2.98
N ARG A 139 15.45 -16.94 -2.85
CA ARG A 139 16.12 -16.62 -1.59
C ARG A 139 15.39 -15.53 -0.81
N VAL A 140 14.66 -14.67 -1.52
CA VAL A 140 13.94 -13.53 -0.94
C VAL A 140 12.62 -13.31 -1.66
N GLU A 141 11.61 -12.96 -0.87
CA GLU A 141 10.32 -12.43 -1.34
C GLU A 141 10.03 -11.14 -0.59
N ILE A 142 9.45 -10.16 -1.28
CA ILE A 142 9.11 -8.86 -0.67
C ILE A 142 7.67 -8.52 -1.04
N GLU A 143 6.84 -8.25 -0.03
CA GLU A 143 5.52 -7.66 -0.21
C GLU A 143 5.50 -6.24 0.34
N CYS A 144 4.73 -5.35 -0.27
CA CYS A 144 4.63 -3.96 0.21
C CYS A 144 3.19 -3.43 0.16
N LEU A 145 2.95 -2.40 0.98
CA LEU A 145 1.77 -1.55 0.96
C LEU A 145 2.19 -0.16 0.52
N ALA A 146 1.40 0.46 -0.35
CA ALA A 146 1.58 1.86 -0.75
C ALA A 146 0.29 2.67 -0.49
N VAL A 147 0.44 3.98 -0.32
CA VAL A 147 -0.68 4.93 -0.15
C VAL A 147 -0.52 6.07 -1.13
N ARG A 148 -1.52 6.23 -2.02
CA ARG A 148 -1.50 7.25 -3.08
C ARG A 148 -2.69 8.18 -2.98
#